data_381d2ff7af08c4b9aa917d9019bbbc0f
#
_entry.id   381d2ff7af08c4b9aa917d9019bbbc0f
#
_cell.length_a   1.000
_cell.length_b   1.000
_cell.length_c   1.000
_cell.angle_alpha   90.00
_cell.angle_beta   90.00
_cell.angle_gamma   90.00
#
_symmetry.space_group_name_H-M   'P 1'
#
loop_
_entity.id
_entity.type
_entity.pdbx_description
1 polymer ?
#
loop_
_entity_poly.entity_id
_entity_poly.type
_entity_poly.pdbx_seq_one_letter_code
_entity_poly.pdbx_strand_id
1 'polypeptide(L)'
;MQIGPYPLPNNLFVAPMAGVTDRPFRQLCRQFGAGYAVSEMVTSRPDLWASLKTSRRANHDGEPGPIAVQIAGTEAQMMADATRYNIDRGAQIIDINMGCPAKKVCNKWAGSALMQDEPLALEIISAVVAAAQPHGVPVTLKMRTGWCDAEKNALSLARAAESAGVQMVTVHGRTREQGYKGLAEYDTVAAVKASLRIPVVANGDIDSPEKARDVLKFTGADAVMVGRAAQGSPWIFREIEHFLATGEHLAPPLVAEVRRALLEHLQDHYSLYGEYTGVRSARKHIGWYVGHLPGGDAFRDHMNTLNTAPQQLAAVAHYLDGLANQMDRLPAQRAQPFLETLQ
;
A
#
# COMPACT_ATOMS: atom_id res chain seq x y z
N MET A 1 -4.36 -1.75 18.00
CA MET A 1 -3.11 -2.38 17.52
C MET A 1 -1.95 -1.39 17.69
N GLN A 2 -0.69 -1.88 17.83
CA GLN A 2 0.49 -1.02 18.08
C GLN A 2 1.70 -1.55 17.31
N ILE A 3 2.55 -0.65 16.81
CA ILE A 3 3.85 -0.97 16.19
C ILE A 3 4.92 -0.23 16.99
N GLY A 4 5.76 -0.96 17.74
CA GLY A 4 6.70 -0.32 18.66
C GLY A 4 5.97 0.63 19.63
N PRO A 5 6.40 1.90 19.77
CA PRO A 5 5.75 2.88 20.63
C PRO A 5 4.49 3.52 20.01
N TYR A 6 4.13 3.19 18.78
CA TYR A 6 3.07 3.88 18.04
C TYR A 6 1.74 3.13 18.08
N PRO A 7 0.73 3.60 18.84
CA PRO A 7 -0.63 3.11 18.75
C PRO A 7 -1.24 3.52 17.40
N LEU A 8 -1.97 2.60 16.77
CA LEU A 8 -2.67 2.86 15.53
C LEU A 8 -4.17 3.02 15.79
N PRO A 9 -4.86 3.95 15.08
CA PRO A 9 -6.28 4.21 15.32
C PRO A 9 -7.17 2.99 14.98
N ASN A 10 -6.78 2.21 13.98
CA ASN A 10 -7.46 0.97 13.60
C ASN A 10 -6.47 -0.01 12.94
N ASN A 11 -6.99 -1.12 12.41
CA ASN A 11 -6.23 -2.20 11.80
C ASN A 11 -6.34 -2.25 10.25
N LEU A 12 -6.55 -1.09 9.62
CA LEU A 12 -6.71 -0.96 8.16
C LEU A 12 -5.51 -0.21 7.58
N PHE A 13 -4.75 -0.87 6.72
CA PHE A 13 -3.47 -0.39 6.22
C PHE A 13 -3.48 -0.14 4.72
N VAL A 14 -2.78 0.90 4.28
CA VAL A 14 -2.52 1.17 2.84
C VAL A 14 -1.26 0.44 2.41
N ALA A 15 -1.35 -0.35 1.36
CA ALA A 15 -0.21 -1.07 0.80
C ALA A 15 0.75 -0.13 0.05
N PRO A 16 2.07 -0.31 0.19
CA PRO A 16 3.07 0.36 -0.64
C PRO A 16 2.96 -0.13 -2.10
N MET A 17 2.51 0.73 -3.00
CA MET A 17 2.35 0.44 -4.42
C MET A 17 3.18 1.43 -5.24
N ALA A 18 4.18 0.92 -5.97
CA ALA A 18 5.09 1.75 -6.76
C ALA A 18 4.34 2.59 -7.82
N GLY A 19 4.55 3.90 -7.77
CA GLY A 19 3.89 4.87 -8.64
C GLY A 19 2.45 5.19 -8.21
N VAL A 20 1.97 4.74 -7.05
CA VAL A 20 0.61 4.96 -6.56
C VAL A 20 0.58 5.54 -5.16
N THR A 21 1.29 4.91 -4.23
CA THR A 21 1.22 5.25 -2.80
C THR A 21 2.20 6.39 -2.48
N ASP A 22 2.13 7.46 -3.28
CA ASP A 22 2.80 8.72 -3.01
C ASP A 22 2.11 9.49 -1.85
N ARG A 23 2.70 10.60 -1.42
CA ARG A 23 2.16 11.40 -0.32
C ARG A 23 0.68 11.76 -0.51
N PRO A 24 0.25 12.35 -1.66
CA PRO A 24 -1.15 12.70 -1.88
C PRO A 24 -2.10 11.51 -1.71
N PHE A 25 -1.74 10.35 -2.25
CA PHE A 25 -2.58 9.17 -2.13
C PHE A 25 -2.62 8.60 -0.70
N ARG A 26 -1.50 8.60 0.04
CA ARG A 26 -1.49 8.16 1.44
C ARG A 26 -2.33 9.09 2.32
N GLN A 27 -2.19 10.42 2.16
CA GLN A 27 -3.00 11.39 2.89
C GLN A 27 -4.49 11.22 2.61
N LEU A 28 -4.86 11.05 1.34
CA LEU A 28 -6.24 10.76 0.94
C LEU A 28 -6.79 9.50 1.60
N CYS A 29 -6.06 8.38 1.56
CA CYS A 29 -6.50 7.14 2.22
C CYS A 29 -6.63 7.31 3.75
N ARG A 30 -5.72 8.08 4.38
CA ARG A 30 -5.79 8.41 5.82
C ARG A 30 -7.01 9.26 6.15
N GLN A 31 -7.38 10.22 5.31
CA GLN A 31 -8.62 11.02 5.47
C GLN A 31 -9.88 10.13 5.39
N PHE A 32 -9.82 9.05 4.62
CA PHE A 32 -10.92 8.09 4.51
C PHE A 32 -10.83 6.91 5.49
N GLY A 33 -10.03 7.01 6.55
CA GLY A 33 -10.06 6.06 7.67
C GLY A 33 -8.96 4.99 7.65
N ALA A 34 -7.99 5.05 6.74
CA ALA A 34 -6.84 4.16 6.86
C ALA A 34 -6.04 4.47 8.14
N GLY A 35 -5.87 3.47 9.00
CA GLY A 35 -5.14 3.61 10.26
C GLY A 35 -3.62 3.73 10.10
N TYR A 36 -3.08 3.25 8.98
CA TYR A 36 -1.65 3.24 8.70
C TYR A 36 -1.36 3.22 7.21
N ALA A 37 -0.29 3.87 6.80
CA ALA A 37 0.15 3.90 5.41
C ALA A 37 1.67 3.80 5.33
N VAL A 38 2.17 3.04 4.34
CA VAL A 38 3.60 2.87 4.08
C VAL A 38 3.96 3.57 2.78
N SER A 39 5.10 4.26 2.74
CA SER A 39 5.57 4.96 1.53
C SER A 39 5.83 3.99 0.37
N GLU A 40 5.93 4.52 -0.84
CA GLU A 40 6.55 3.75 -1.92
C GLU A 40 7.97 3.34 -1.52
N MET A 41 8.44 2.20 -2.05
CA MET A 41 9.82 1.76 -1.78
C MET A 41 10.85 2.77 -2.29
N VAL A 42 11.77 3.16 -1.41
CA VAL A 42 12.96 3.95 -1.72
C VAL A 42 14.17 3.04 -1.84
N THR A 43 15.13 3.45 -2.65
CA THR A 43 16.35 2.65 -2.87
C THR A 43 17.34 2.80 -1.72
N SER A 44 18.06 1.72 -1.40
CA SER A 44 19.19 1.76 -0.47
C SER A 44 20.47 2.37 -1.06
N ARG A 45 20.50 2.63 -2.36
CA ARG A 45 21.68 3.18 -3.07
C ARG A 45 21.86 4.67 -2.77
N PRO A 46 22.99 5.08 -2.13
CA PRO A 46 23.23 6.47 -1.73
C PRO A 46 23.29 7.46 -2.91
N ASP A 47 23.85 7.03 -4.04
CA ASP A 47 23.96 7.83 -5.27
C ASP A 47 22.61 8.23 -5.89
N LEU A 48 21.52 7.57 -5.48
CA LEU A 48 20.16 7.83 -5.96
C LEU A 48 19.28 8.59 -4.95
N TRP A 49 19.75 8.85 -3.73
CA TRP A 49 18.91 9.48 -2.70
C TRP A 49 18.50 10.91 -3.05
N ALA A 50 19.40 11.69 -3.68
CA ALA A 50 19.12 13.05 -4.12
C ALA A 50 18.29 13.13 -5.42
N SER A 51 17.95 12.00 -6.04
CA SER A 51 17.14 12.00 -7.26
C SER A 51 15.70 12.47 -6.97
N LEU A 52 15.11 13.24 -7.90
CA LEU A 52 13.70 13.66 -7.80
C LEU A 52 12.74 12.49 -7.55
N LYS A 53 13.04 11.32 -8.11
CA LYS A 53 12.22 10.13 -7.94
C LYS A 53 12.25 9.63 -6.50
N THR A 54 13.43 9.55 -5.89
CA THR A 54 13.57 9.10 -4.50
C THR A 54 13.01 10.15 -3.54
N SER A 55 13.31 11.43 -3.76
CA SER A 55 12.77 12.54 -2.95
C SER A 55 11.25 12.54 -2.92
N ARG A 56 10.58 12.37 -4.07
CA ARG A 56 9.10 12.31 -4.14
C ARG A 56 8.53 11.09 -3.43
N ARG A 57 9.19 9.94 -3.49
CA ARG A 57 8.76 8.70 -2.82
C ARG A 57 8.92 8.76 -1.31
N ALA A 58 9.99 9.38 -0.85
CA ALA A 58 10.28 9.57 0.56
C ALA A 58 9.56 10.80 1.16
N ASN A 59 8.87 11.61 0.34
CA ASN A 59 8.17 12.79 0.84
C ASN A 59 7.00 12.38 1.73
N HIS A 60 6.96 12.97 2.91
CA HIS A 60 5.91 12.76 3.93
C HIS A 60 5.49 14.09 4.58
N ASP A 61 5.74 15.22 3.92
CA ASP A 61 5.41 16.55 4.44
C ASP A 61 3.91 16.68 4.73
N GLY A 62 3.58 17.02 5.99
CA GLY A 62 2.20 17.19 6.44
C GLY A 62 1.39 15.90 6.59
N GLU A 63 2.02 14.71 6.52
CA GLU A 63 1.32 13.46 6.82
C GLU A 63 1.14 13.27 8.35
N PRO A 64 0.00 12.70 8.78
CA PRO A 64 -0.17 12.29 10.17
C PRO A 64 0.72 11.07 10.46
N GLY A 65 1.38 11.08 11.63
CA GLY A 65 2.19 9.94 12.07
C GLY A 65 1.36 8.68 12.38
N PRO A 66 2.05 7.54 12.57
CA PRO A 66 3.48 7.34 12.39
C PRO A 66 3.89 7.32 10.91
N ILE A 67 5.03 7.95 10.61
CA ILE A 67 5.61 8.01 9.26
C ILE A 67 6.39 6.72 8.98
N ALA A 68 5.92 5.92 8.04
CA ALA A 68 6.56 4.68 7.65
C ALA A 68 7.22 4.78 6.27
N VAL A 69 8.52 4.55 6.23
CA VAL A 69 9.30 4.56 4.98
C VAL A 69 9.73 3.14 4.62
N GLN A 70 9.32 2.69 3.42
CA GLN A 70 9.74 1.39 2.92
C GLN A 70 11.06 1.51 2.15
N ILE A 71 12.05 0.69 2.52
CA ILE A 71 13.36 0.62 1.89
C ILE A 71 13.54 -0.70 1.13
N ALA A 72 14.29 -0.65 0.02
CA ALA A 72 14.61 -1.82 -0.80
C ALA A 72 16.06 -1.80 -1.27
N GLY A 73 16.73 -2.92 -1.11
CA GLY A 73 18.13 -3.11 -1.49
C GLY A 73 18.55 -4.57 -1.42
N THR A 74 19.84 -4.82 -1.62
CA THR A 74 20.42 -6.17 -1.75
C THR A 74 21.64 -6.40 -0.86
N GLU A 75 22.12 -5.36 -0.20
CA GLU A 75 23.33 -5.39 0.61
C GLU A 75 23.03 -4.89 2.01
N ALA A 76 23.43 -5.65 3.03
CA ALA A 76 23.14 -5.36 4.42
C ALA A 76 23.63 -3.97 4.85
N GLN A 77 24.86 -3.59 4.49
CA GLN A 77 25.41 -2.29 4.84
C GLN A 77 24.65 -1.14 4.18
N MET A 78 24.33 -1.23 2.89
CA MET A 78 23.55 -0.21 2.19
C MET A 78 22.13 -0.07 2.77
N MET A 79 21.51 -1.18 3.20
CA MET A 79 20.22 -1.14 3.86
C MET A 79 20.28 -0.51 5.26
N ALA A 80 21.35 -0.75 6.02
CA ALA A 80 21.60 -0.09 7.28
C ALA A 80 21.82 1.43 7.11
N ASP A 81 22.55 1.84 6.09
CA ASP A 81 22.78 3.27 5.77
C ASP A 81 21.48 3.95 5.32
N ALA A 82 20.67 3.27 4.50
CA ALA A 82 19.34 3.75 4.09
C ALA A 82 18.40 3.90 5.30
N THR A 83 18.50 3.01 6.28
CA THR A 83 17.75 3.10 7.54
C THR A 83 18.08 4.40 8.28
N ARG A 84 19.36 4.65 8.57
CA ARG A 84 19.81 5.88 9.24
C ARG A 84 19.40 7.12 8.45
N TYR A 85 19.65 7.11 7.13
CA TYR A 85 19.30 8.22 6.24
C TYR A 85 17.82 8.61 6.31
N ASN A 86 16.91 7.63 6.34
CA ASN A 86 15.47 7.91 6.39
C ASN A 86 15.02 8.29 7.81
N ILE A 87 15.62 7.72 8.87
CA ILE A 87 15.38 8.13 10.27
C ILE A 87 15.74 9.59 10.46
N ASP A 88 16.92 10.02 10.00
CA ASP A 88 17.37 11.42 10.07
C ASP A 88 16.43 12.39 9.33
N ARG A 89 15.57 11.88 8.46
CA ARG A 89 14.55 12.63 7.71
C ARG A 89 13.13 12.47 8.24
N GLY A 90 13.00 11.92 9.44
CA GLY A 90 11.72 11.84 10.13
C GLY A 90 10.95 10.53 9.95
N ALA A 91 11.55 9.49 9.40
CA ALA A 91 10.93 8.17 9.41
C ALA A 91 10.78 7.68 10.86
N GLN A 92 9.57 7.32 11.23
CA GLN A 92 9.22 6.79 12.55
C GLN A 92 9.12 5.27 12.56
N ILE A 93 8.96 4.66 11.38
CA ILE A 93 8.96 3.22 11.17
C ILE A 93 9.75 2.94 9.88
N ILE A 94 10.62 1.95 9.90
CA ILE A 94 11.31 1.45 8.71
C ILE A 94 10.67 0.14 8.28
N ASP A 95 10.17 0.09 7.05
CA ASP A 95 9.59 -1.13 6.47
C ASP A 95 10.55 -1.74 5.42
N ILE A 96 10.85 -3.03 5.53
CA ILE A 96 11.73 -3.74 4.60
C ILE A 96 10.89 -4.36 3.48
N ASN A 97 11.24 -4.05 2.22
CA ASN A 97 10.57 -4.67 1.07
C ASN A 97 11.22 -6.01 0.69
N MET A 98 10.48 -7.09 0.90
CA MET A 98 10.78 -8.43 0.37
C MET A 98 9.59 -9.01 -0.42
N GLY A 99 8.76 -8.14 -1.01
CA GLY A 99 7.54 -8.55 -1.73
C GLY A 99 7.41 -8.05 -3.16
N CYS A 100 8.23 -7.10 -3.62
CA CYS A 100 8.13 -6.54 -4.96
C CYS A 100 8.46 -7.58 -6.04
N PRO A 101 7.52 -7.96 -6.95
CA PRO A 101 7.74 -8.99 -7.95
C PRO A 101 8.32 -8.44 -9.27
N ALA A 102 8.55 -7.13 -9.36
CA ALA A 102 8.96 -6.48 -10.61
C ALA A 102 10.32 -7.01 -11.08
N LYS A 103 10.41 -7.45 -12.34
CA LYS A 103 11.65 -7.97 -12.96
C LYS A 103 12.85 -7.04 -12.73
N LYS A 104 12.64 -5.72 -12.88
CA LYS A 104 13.69 -4.71 -12.67
C LYS A 104 14.25 -4.70 -11.24
N VAL A 105 13.46 -5.09 -10.24
CA VAL A 105 13.85 -5.20 -8.83
C VAL A 105 14.48 -6.58 -8.58
N CYS A 106 13.79 -7.65 -8.99
CA CYS A 106 14.24 -9.02 -8.80
C CYS A 106 15.55 -9.34 -9.56
N ASN A 107 15.75 -8.80 -10.77
CA ASN A 107 17.00 -8.98 -11.52
C ASN A 107 18.23 -8.36 -10.82
N LYS A 108 18.00 -7.56 -9.78
CA LYS A 108 19.03 -7.01 -8.90
C LYS A 108 19.05 -7.70 -7.53
N TRP A 109 18.44 -8.87 -7.41
CA TRP A 109 18.31 -9.62 -6.16
C TRP A 109 17.62 -8.87 -5.00
N ALA A 110 16.79 -7.84 -5.30
CA ALA A 110 16.03 -7.09 -4.32
C ALA A 110 14.55 -7.49 -4.32
N GLY A 111 13.81 -7.03 -3.33
CA GLY A 111 12.39 -7.32 -3.20
C GLY A 111 12.13 -8.81 -2.96
N SER A 112 11.21 -9.41 -3.70
CA SER A 112 10.85 -10.82 -3.49
C SER A 112 11.94 -11.82 -3.91
N ALA A 113 13.00 -11.40 -4.63
CA ALA A 113 14.14 -12.26 -4.94
C ALA A 113 14.93 -12.62 -3.67
N LEU A 114 14.93 -11.76 -2.65
CA LEU A 114 15.57 -12.06 -1.36
C LEU A 114 14.97 -13.29 -0.66
N MET A 115 13.73 -13.64 -0.97
CA MET A 115 13.11 -14.84 -0.39
C MET A 115 13.75 -16.16 -0.89
N GLN A 116 14.56 -16.13 -1.96
CA GLN A 116 15.32 -17.31 -2.42
C GLN A 116 16.63 -17.50 -1.66
N ASP A 117 17.08 -16.52 -0.90
CA ASP A 117 18.31 -16.56 -0.12
C ASP A 117 18.02 -16.09 1.31
N GLU A 118 17.52 -17.02 2.14
CA GLU A 118 17.18 -16.73 3.54
C GLU A 118 18.38 -16.24 4.37
N PRO A 119 19.61 -16.76 4.21
CA PRO A 119 20.78 -16.22 4.87
C PRO A 119 21.00 -14.73 4.56
N LEU A 120 20.99 -14.35 3.28
CA LEU A 120 21.13 -12.94 2.88
C LEU A 120 19.95 -12.08 3.37
N ALA A 121 18.71 -12.59 3.27
CA ALA A 121 17.54 -11.89 3.78
C ALA A 121 17.67 -11.60 5.28
N LEU A 122 18.15 -12.57 6.07
CA LEU A 122 18.34 -12.42 7.51
C LEU A 122 19.50 -11.47 7.84
N GLU A 123 20.58 -11.50 7.07
CA GLU A 123 21.69 -10.53 7.20
C GLU A 123 21.19 -9.09 7.02
N ILE A 124 20.38 -8.86 5.97
CA ILE A 124 19.77 -7.55 5.68
C ILE A 124 18.83 -7.14 6.81
N ILE A 125 17.93 -8.01 7.25
CA ILE A 125 16.99 -7.73 8.35
C ILE A 125 17.76 -7.34 9.61
N SER A 126 18.77 -8.12 9.98
CA SER A 126 19.57 -7.88 11.18
C SER A 126 20.31 -6.55 11.12
N ALA A 127 20.88 -6.19 9.97
CA ALA A 127 21.56 -4.92 9.76
C ALA A 127 20.62 -3.71 9.87
N VAL A 128 19.39 -3.82 9.32
CA VAL A 128 18.36 -2.78 9.42
C VAL A 128 17.90 -2.61 10.87
N VAL A 129 17.62 -3.72 11.57
CA VAL A 129 17.21 -3.68 12.98
C VAL A 129 18.31 -3.06 13.85
N ALA A 130 19.55 -3.49 13.67
CA ALA A 130 20.70 -2.93 14.41
C ALA A 130 20.90 -1.43 14.14
N ALA A 131 20.65 -0.97 12.92
CA ALA A 131 20.75 0.44 12.57
C ALA A 131 19.59 1.29 13.14
N ALA A 132 18.39 0.74 13.27
CA ALA A 132 17.20 1.41 13.79
C ALA A 132 17.15 1.44 15.33
N GLN A 133 17.70 0.41 16.00
CA GLN A 133 17.62 0.20 17.45
C GLN A 133 18.13 1.41 18.29
N PRO A 134 19.27 2.05 17.99
CA PRO A 134 19.74 3.20 18.77
C PRO A 134 18.81 4.41 18.74
N HIS A 135 17.94 4.48 17.74
CA HIS A 135 16.96 5.55 17.55
C HIS A 135 15.57 5.20 18.11
N GLY A 136 15.39 3.99 18.64
CA GLY A 136 14.09 3.51 19.10
C GLY A 136 13.04 3.35 17.98
N VAL A 137 13.49 3.24 16.72
CA VAL A 137 12.61 3.15 15.55
C VAL A 137 12.27 1.68 15.26
N PRO A 138 10.98 1.29 15.27
CA PRO A 138 10.58 -0.08 14.94
C PRO A 138 10.84 -0.41 13.48
N VAL A 139 11.18 -1.67 13.24
CA VAL A 139 11.37 -2.24 11.90
C VAL A 139 10.22 -3.19 11.60
N THR A 140 9.65 -3.08 10.41
CA THR A 140 8.61 -3.98 9.87
C THR A 140 9.09 -4.64 8.59
N LEU A 141 8.47 -5.77 8.23
CA LEU A 141 8.81 -6.54 7.04
C LEU A 141 7.57 -6.78 6.18
N LYS A 142 7.65 -6.47 4.89
CA LYS A 142 6.61 -6.84 3.93
C LYS A 142 7.15 -7.84 2.90
N MET A 143 6.53 -9.03 2.87
CA MET A 143 6.96 -10.14 2.01
C MET A 143 5.79 -10.80 1.27
N ARG A 144 6.09 -11.81 0.46
CA ARG A 144 5.15 -12.74 -0.18
C ARG A 144 5.14 -14.09 0.52
N THR A 145 4.36 -15.05 0.01
CA THR A 145 4.34 -16.44 0.54
C THR A 145 5.61 -17.21 0.21
N GLY A 146 6.30 -16.82 -0.86
CA GLY A 146 7.54 -17.44 -1.34
C GLY A 146 7.86 -17.00 -2.77
N TRP A 147 8.84 -17.67 -3.38
CA TRP A 147 9.22 -17.43 -4.77
C TRP A 147 8.21 -18.06 -5.74
N CYS A 148 7.94 -19.34 -5.59
CA CYS A 148 6.94 -20.11 -6.35
C CYS A 148 6.16 -21.04 -5.41
N ASP A 149 5.19 -21.77 -5.93
CA ASP A 149 4.34 -22.65 -5.12
C ASP A 149 5.11 -23.78 -4.46
N ALA A 150 6.20 -24.26 -5.08
CA ALA A 150 7.09 -25.27 -4.51
C ALA A 150 8.06 -24.71 -3.45
N GLU A 151 8.24 -23.40 -3.41
CA GLU A 151 9.21 -22.70 -2.56
C GLU A 151 8.52 -21.61 -1.73
N LYS A 152 7.51 -22.01 -0.95
CA LYS A 152 6.83 -21.13 0.02
C LYS A 152 7.57 -21.18 1.36
N ASN A 153 8.34 -20.14 1.65
CA ASN A 153 9.19 -20.05 2.84
C ASN A 153 8.85 -18.86 3.77
N ALA A 154 7.68 -18.25 3.57
CA ALA A 154 7.28 -17.11 4.41
C ALA A 154 7.29 -17.46 5.91
N LEU A 155 6.95 -18.68 6.30
CA LEU A 155 6.90 -19.10 7.69
C LEU A 155 8.30 -19.11 8.34
N SER A 156 9.31 -19.70 7.69
CA SER A 156 10.69 -19.72 8.18
C SER A 156 11.28 -18.33 8.28
N LEU A 157 11.11 -17.54 7.20
CA LEU A 157 11.61 -16.17 7.13
C LEU A 157 10.94 -15.26 8.16
N ALA A 158 9.62 -15.41 8.40
CA ALA A 158 8.91 -14.61 9.40
C ALA A 158 9.41 -14.88 10.83
N ARG A 159 9.64 -16.15 11.18
CA ARG A 159 10.22 -16.53 12.48
C ARG A 159 11.63 -15.99 12.66
N ALA A 160 12.46 -16.09 11.62
CA ALA A 160 13.80 -15.53 11.65
C ALA A 160 13.78 -14.00 11.80
N ALA A 161 12.85 -13.32 11.12
CA ALA A 161 12.66 -11.87 11.21
C ALA A 161 12.22 -11.43 12.62
N GLU A 162 11.25 -12.13 13.24
CA GLU A 162 10.84 -11.88 14.63
C GLU A 162 12.03 -12.05 15.59
N SER A 163 12.78 -13.13 15.43
CA SER A 163 13.97 -13.40 16.27
C SER A 163 15.05 -12.34 16.09
N ALA A 164 15.16 -11.73 14.91
CA ALA A 164 16.09 -10.64 14.63
C ALA A 164 15.58 -9.27 15.14
N GLY A 165 14.34 -9.15 15.64
CA GLY A 165 13.82 -7.94 16.23
C GLY A 165 12.84 -7.14 15.34
N VAL A 166 12.34 -7.71 14.24
CA VAL A 166 11.22 -7.16 13.48
C VAL A 166 9.97 -7.11 14.37
N GLN A 167 9.19 -6.04 14.28
CA GLN A 167 8.07 -5.78 15.18
C GLN A 167 6.69 -5.91 14.51
N MET A 168 6.62 -6.16 13.22
CA MET A 168 5.41 -6.50 12.48
C MET A 168 5.78 -7.14 11.14
N VAL A 169 5.01 -8.15 10.72
CA VAL A 169 5.18 -8.79 9.41
C VAL A 169 3.89 -8.64 8.59
N THR A 170 4.04 -8.21 7.33
CA THR A 170 2.94 -8.21 6.35
C THR A 170 3.19 -9.28 5.30
N VAL A 171 2.23 -10.17 5.09
CA VAL A 171 2.33 -11.24 4.08
C VAL A 171 1.31 -11.01 2.97
N HIS A 172 1.80 -10.88 1.72
CA HIS A 172 0.94 -10.90 0.55
C HIS A 172 0.69 -12.36 0.15
N GLY A 173 -0.58 -12.77 0.12
CA GLY A 173 -1.04 -14.14 -0.15
C GLY A 173 -0.79 -14.64 -1.58
N ARG A 174 0.30 -14.26 -2.21
CA ARG A 174 0.78 -14.75 -3.51
C ARG A 174 2.27 -14.95 -3.50
N THR A 175 2.73 -15.93 -4.30
CA THR A 175 4.16 -16.08 -4.59
C THR A 175 4.64 -14.98 -5.55
N ARG A 176 5.97 -14.86 -5.70
CA ARG A 176 6.56 -13.93 -6.68
C ARG A 176 6.15 -14.31 -8.11
N GLU A 177 6.13 -15.60 -8.46
CA GLU A 177 5.78 -16.04 -9.82
C GLU A 177 4.33 -15.75 -10.18
N GLN A 178 3.40 -15.89 -9.25
CA GLN A 178 2.01 -15.52 -9.44
C GLN A 178 1.86 -14.02 -9.75
N GLY A 179 2.73 -13.18 -9.20
CA GLY A 179 2.66 -11.73 -9.39
C GLY A 179 1.34 -11.16 -8.90
N TYR A 180 0.39 -10.95 -9.83
CA TYR A 180 -0.99 -10.51 -9.57
C TYR A 180 -2.02 -11.43 -10.25
N LYS A 181 -1.59 -12.57 -10.79
CA LYS A 181 -2.47 -13.56 -11.40
C LYS A 181 -3.06 -14.50 -10.36
N GLY A 182 -4.21 -15.11 -10.70
CA GLY A 182 -4.93 -15.99 -9.78
C GLY A 182 -5.45 -15.24 -8.56
N LEU A 183 -5.75 -15.97 -7.50
CA LEU A 183 -6.29 -15.45 -6.24
C LEU A 183 -5.20 -15.46 -5.16
N ALA A 184 -5.29 -14.53 -4.22
CA ALA A 184 -4.46 -14.56 -3.02
C ALA A 184 -4.93 -15.69 -2.09
N GLU A 185 -4.00 -16.51 -1.61
CA GLU A 185 -4.27 -17.53 -0.59
C GLU A 185 -3.96 -16.98 0.80
N TYR A 186 -4.59 -17.55 1.81
CA TYR A 186 -4.46 -17.07 3.17
C TYR A 186 -3.99 -18.13 4.17
N ASP A 187 -3.81 -19.38 3.76
CA ASP A 187 -3.31 -20.46 4.62
C ASP A 187 -1.90 -20.15 5.13
N THR A 188 -1.01 -19.65 4.25
CA THR A 188 0.33 -19.21 4.65
C THR A 188 0.26 -18.05 5.65
N VAL A 189 -0.68 -17.09 5.47
CA VAL A 189 -0.86 -15.98 6.40
C VAL A 189 -1.30 -16.50 7.78
N ALA A 190 -2.26 -17.43 7.81
CA ALA A 190 -2.73 -18.07 9.04
C ALA A 190 -1.60 -18.84 9.75
N ALA A 191 -0.79 -19.60 8.99
CA ALA A 191 0.35 -20.33 9.55
C ALA A 191 1.41 -19.37 10.14
N VAL A 192 1.70 -18.26 9.46
CA VAL A 192 2.60 -17.22 9.97
C VAL A 192 2.03 -16.62 11.25
N LYS A 193 0.74 -16.23 11.27
CA LYS A 193 0.10 -15.66 12.47
C LYS A 193 0.13 -16.62 13.64
N ALA A 194 -0.14 -17.88 13.42
CA ALA A 194 -0.13 -18.90 14.49
C ALA A 194 1.27 -19.13 15.09
N SER A 195 2.33 -18.74 14.37
CA SER A 195 3.72 -18.98 14.76
C SER A 195 4.43 -17.78 15.39
N LEU A 196 3.90 -16.55 15.21
CA LEU A 196 4.52 -15.31 15.67
C LEU A 196 3.77 -14.70 16.87
N ARG A 197 4.50 -13.98 17.70
CA ARG A 197 3.96 -13.17 18.80
C ARG A 197 3.74 -11.71 18.39
N ILE A 198 4.51 -11.24 17.40
CA ILE A 198 4.36 -9.89 16.84
C ILE A 198 3.14 -9.80 15.92
N PRO A 199 2.61 -8.60 15.66
CA PRO A 199 1.51 -8.39 14.74
C PRO A 199 1.78 -8.94 13.34
N VAL A 200 0.77 -9.61 12.76
CA VAL A 200 0.78 -10.10 11.38
C VAL A 200 -0.35 -9.42 10.60
N VAL A 201 -0.03 -8.94 9.41
CA VAL A 201 -0.96 -8.23 8.53
C VAL A 201 -1.23 -9.05 7.27
N ALA A 202 -2.50 -9.33 7.00
CA ALA A 202 -2.93 -10.02 5.78
C ALA A 202 -3.03 -9.03 4.62
N ASN A 203 -2.44 -9.38 3.47
CA ASN A 203 -2.50 -8.58 2.26
C ASN A 203 -2.79 -9.45 1.03
N GLY A 204 -3.55 -8.91 0.08
CA GLY A 204 -3.91 -9.56 -1.17
C GLY A 204 -5.42 -9.65 -1.32
N ASP A 205 -5.95 -9.14 -2.44
CA ASP A 205 -7.38 -9.19 -2.83
C ASP A 205 -8.39 -8.79 -1.73
N ILE A 206 -8.00 -7.87 -0.87
CA ILE A 206 -8.91 -7.24 0.10
C ILE A 206 -9.61 -6.10 -0.65
N ASP A 207 -10.83 -6.34 -1.11
CA ASP A 207 -11.57 -5.46 -2.03
C ASP A 207 -12.99 -5.12 -1.55
N SER A 208 -13.40 -5.64 -0.40
CA SER A 208 -14.70 -5.37 0.21
C SER A 208 -14.67 -5.49 1.74
N PRO A 209 -15.67 -4.93 2.43
CA PRO A 209 -15.83 -5.10 3.87
C PRO A 209 -15.95 -6.56 4.30
N GLU A 210 -16.71 -7.38 3.57
CA GLU A 210 -16.87 -8.81 3.84
C GLU A 210 -15.55 -9.55 3.70
N LYS A 211 -14.82 -9.26 2.62
CA LYS A 211 -13.53 -9.88 2.38
C LYS A 211 -12.55 -9.56 3.49
N ALA A 212 -12.52 -8.32 3.96
CA ALA A 212 -11.69 -7.92 5.09
C ALA A 212 -12.05 -8.70 6.37
N ARG A 213 -13.36 -8.79 6.72
CA ARG A 213 -13.86 -9.57 7.85
C ARG A 213 -13.47 -11.05 7.73
N ASP A 214 -13.74 -11.66 6.59
CA ASP A 214 -13.54 -13.09 6.38
C ASP A 214 -12.06 -13.46 6.41
N VAL A 215 -11.19 -12.63 5.85
CA VAL A 215 -9.74 -12.79 5.91
C VAL A 215 -9.24 -12.66 7.35
N LEU A 216 -9.67 -11.65 8.10
CA LEU A 216 -9.30 -11.51 9.51
C LEU A 216 -9.76 -12.73 10.33
N LYS A 217 -10.99 -13.19 10.11
CA LYS A 217 -11.54 -14.35 10.81
C LYS A 217 -10.81 -15.65 10.46
N PHE A 218 -10.50 -15.86 9.18
CA PHE A 218 -9.83 -17.07 8.71
C PHE A 218 -8.37 -17.14 9.15
N THR A 219 -7.63 -16.03 9.04
CA THR A 219 -6.19 -15.99 9.32
C THR A 219 -5.85 -15.74 10.78
N GLY A 220 -6.75 -15.13 11.54
CA GLY A 220 -6.45 -14.56 12.85
C GLY A 220 -5.47 -13.37 12.80
N ALA A 221 -5.18 -12.82 11.61
CA ALA A 221 -4.28 -11.69 11.46
C ALA A 221 -4.76 -10.46 12.26
N ASP A 222 -3.83 -9.63 12.71
CA ASP A 222 -4.11 -8.47 13.54
C ASP A 222 -4.63 -7.29 12.73
N ALA A 223 -4.33 -7.25 11.42
CA ALA A 223 -4.74 -6.20 10.50
C ALA A 223 -4.87 -6.73 9.07
N VAL A 224 -5.53 -5.93 8.22
CA VAL A 224 -5.55 -6.12 6.77
C VAL A 224 -4.90 -4.95 6.06
N MET A 225 -4.21 -5.25 4.94
CA MET A 225 -3.59 -4.24 4.10
C MET A 225 -4.26 -4.21 2.73
N VAL A 226 -4.85 -3.06 2.39
CA VAL A 226 -5.56 -2.82 1.13
C VAL A 226 -4.62 -2.21 0.11
N GLY A 227 -4.59 -2.74 -1.09
CA GLY A 227 -3.83 -2.22 -2.22
C GLY A 227 -4.72 -1.66 -3.31
N ARG A 228 -4.87 -2.41 -4.39
CA ARG A 228 -5.56 -1.98 -5.63
C ARG A 228 -6.99 -1.52 -5.41
N ALA A 229 -7.71 -2.09 -4.47
CA ALA A 229 -9.08 -1.71 -4.17
C ALA A 229 -9.25 -0.27 -3.66
N ALA A 230 -8.19 0.34 -3.12
CA ALA A 230 -8.20 1.76 -2.75
C ALA A 230 -8.02 2.71 -3.95
N GLN A 231 -7.61 2.20 -5.11
CA GLN A 231 -7.42 3.00 -6.33
C GLN A 231 -8.79 3.42 -6.88
N GLY A 232 -9.07 4.73 -6.89
CA GLY A 232 -10.37 5.26 -7.28
C GLY A 232 -11.48 5.09 -6.24
N SER A 233 -11.21 4.40 -5.12
CA SER A 233 -12.17 4.14 -4.05
C SER A 233 -11.51 4.26 -2.66
N PRO A 234 -10.91 5.40 -2.29
CA PRO A 234 -10.23 5.55 -1.00
C PRO A 234 -11.17 5.39 0.20
N TRP A 235 -12.46 5.59 0.02
CA TRP A 235 -13.51 5.39 1.04
C TRP A 235 -13.69 3.93 1.48
N ILE A 236 -13.06 2.97 0.79
CA ILE A 236 -13.07 1.55 1.19
C ILE A 236 -12.60 1.36 2.63
N PHE A 237 -11.69 2.19 3.13
CA PHE A 237 -11.20 2.08 4.51
C PHE A 237 -12.30 2.37 5.52
N ARG A 238 -13.06 3.46 5.36
CA ARG A 238 -14.18 3.76 6.26
C ARG A 238 -15.33 2.76 6.12
N GLU A 239 -15.54 2.20 4.91
CA GLU A 239 -16.54 1.17 4.68
C GLU A 239 -16.19 -0.12 5.42
N ILE A 240 -14.92 -0.56 5.33
CA ILE A 240 -14.41 -1.71 6.08
C ILE A 240 -14.51 -1.45 7.59
N GLU A 241 -14.04 -0.29 8.07
CA GLU A 241 -14.07 0.05 9.51
C GLU A 241 -15.48 0.00 10.06
N HIS A 242 -16.43 0.64 9.39
CA HIS A 242 -17.83 0.64 9.81
C HIS A 242 -18.42 -0.78 9.84
N PHE A 243 -18.20 -1.55 8.76
CA PHE A 243 -18.72 -2.91 8.67
C PHE A 243 -18.12 -3.85 9.74
N LEU A 244 -16.83 -3.73 10.02
CA LEU A 244 -16.18 -4.53 11.07
C LEU A 244 -16.72 -4.17 12.47
N ALA A 245 -17.12 -2.91 12.67
CA ALA A 245 -17.65 -2.44 13.95
C ALA A 245 -19.14 -2.77 14.15
N THR A 246 -19.95 -2.74 13.08
CA THR A 246 -21.42 -2.78 13.16
C THR A 246 -22.06 -3.99 12.49
N GLY A 247 -21.39 -4.61 11.51
CA GLY A 247 -21.95 -5.60 10.61
C GLY A 247 -22.81 -5.02 9.49
N GLU A 248 -22.94 -3.69 9.40
CA GLU A 248 -23.77 -2.99 8.43
C GLU A 248 -22.94 -2.27 7.38
N HIS A 249 -23.47 -2.16 6.16
CA HIS A 249 -22.83 -1.40 5.09
C HIS A 249 -23.12 0.10 5.21
N LEU A 250 -22.10 0.92 4.94
CA LEU A 250 -22.33 2.32 4.66
C LEU A 250 -23.01 2.48 3.28
N ALA A 251 -23.84 3.51 3.18
CA ALA A 251 -24.31 3.92 1.86
C ALA A 251 -23.12 4.36 0.98
N PRO A 252 -23.14 4.06 -0.34
CA PRO A 252 -22.11 4.50 -1.26
C PRO A 252 -21.83 6.02 -1.16
N PRO A 253 -20.61 6.50 -1.48
CA PRO A 253 -20.27 7.90 -1.33
C PRO A 253 -21.15 8.80 -2.23
N LEU A 254 -21.41 10.01 -1.77
CA LEU A 254 -22.08 11.03 -2.59
C LEU A 254 -21.17 11.44 -3.75
N VAL A 255 -21.74 11.68 -4.93
CA VAL A 255 -20.98 12.18 -6.08
C VAL A 255 -20.23 13.46 -5.75
N ALA A 256 -20.85 14.36 -4.98
CA ALA A 256 -20.22 15.60 -4.51
C ALA A 256 -19.00 15.34 -3.60
N GLU A 257 -19.02 14.28 -2.78
CA GLU A 257 -17.87 13.88 -1.95
C GLU A 257 -16.73 13.35 -2.84
N VAL A 258 -17.05 12.49 -3.80
CA VAL A 258 -16.07 11.96 -4.77
C VAL A 258 -15.42 13.08 -5.58
N ARG A 259 -16.23 14.05 -6.03
CA ARG A 259 -15.74 15.23 -6.74
C ARG A 259 -14.71 16.00 -5.91
N ARG A 260 -15.03 16.29 -4.66
CA ARG A 260 -14.13 17.00 -3.76
C ARG A 260 -12.85 16.21 -3.55
N ALA A 261 -12.94 14.93 -3.17
CA ALA A 261 -11.81 14.07 -2.91
C ALA A 261 -10.87 13.93 -4.13
N LEU A 262 -11.42 13.76 -5.32
CA LEU A 262 -10.62 13.64 -6.54
C LEU A 262 -9.94 14.97 -6.89
N LEU A 263 -10.64 16.08 -6.83
CA LEU A 263 -10.04 17.39 -7.14
C LEU A 263 -8.93 17.77 -6.17
N GLU A 264 -9.12 17.58 -4.86
CA GLU A 264 -8.10 17.78 -3.83
C GLU A 264 -6.88 16.88 -4.07
N HIS A 265 -7.12 15.59 -4.32
CA HIS A 265 -6.04 14.64 -4.65
C HIS A 265 -5.24 15.07 -5.88
N LEU A 266 -5.91 15.54 -6.94
CA LEU A 266 -5.25 16.00 -8.16
C LEU A 266 -4.40 17.26 -7.92
N GLN A 267 -4.91 18.23 -7.14
CA GLN A 267 -4.18 19.44 -6.79
C GLN A 267 -2.90 19.11 -6.02
N ASP A 268 -2.98 18.22 -5.02
CA ASP A 268 -1.82 17.77 -4.26
C ASP A 268 -0.84 16.98 -5.15
N HIS A 269 -1.36 16.16 -6.07
CA HIS A 269 -0.56 15.40 -7.01
C HIS A 269 0.22 16.33 -7.95
N TYR A 270 -0.42 17.39 -8.50
CA TYR A 270 0.27 18.36 -9.34
C TYR A 270 1.31 19.18 -8.55
N SER A 271 1.02 19.49 -7.29
CA SER A 271 1.97 20.16 -6.40
C SER A 271 3.24 19.31 -6.18
N LEU A 272 3.08 17.99 -5.98
CA LEU A 272 4.20 17.08 -5.74
C LEU A 272 5.03 16.83 -7.01
N TYR A 273 4.38 16.65 -8.16
CA TYR A 273 5.04 16.20 -9.40
C TYR A 273 5.39 17.33 -10.37
N GLY A 274 4.81 18.51 -10.20
CA GLY A 274 4.82 19.58 -11.18
C GLY A 274 3.88 19.29 -12.35
N GLU A 275 3.56 20.29 -13.15
CA GLU A 275 2.54 20.19 -14.18
C GLU A 275 2.84 19.09 -15.23
N TYR A 276 4.04 19.09 -15.80
CA TYR A 276 4.38 18.16 -16.88
C TYR A 276 4.26 16.67 -16.47
N THR A 277 4.84 16.30 -15.33
CA THR A 277 4.80 14.92 -14.83
C THR A 277 3.47 14.63 -14.18
N GLY A 278 2.94 15.57 -13.40
CA GLY A 278 1.69 15.45 -12.67
C GLY A 278 0.51 15.19 -13.59
N VAL A 279 0.33 15.98 -14.64
CA VAL A 279 -0.75 15.81 -15.62
C VAL A 279 -0.73 14.42 -16.26
N ARG A 280 0.45 13.92 -16.64
CA ARG A 280 0.57 12.60 -17.26
C ARG A 280 0.32 11.46 -16.29
N SER A 281 0.84 11.58 -15.06
CA SER A 281 0.67 10.53 -14.04
C SER A 281 -0.72 10.55 -13.40
N ALA A 282 -1.41 11.69 -13.36
CA ALA A 282 -2.78 11.82 -12.86
C ALA A 282 -3.80 11.03 -13.70
N ARG A 283 -3.53 10.83 -14.99
CA ARG A 283 -4.45 10.13 -15.93
C ARG A 283 -4.88 8.76 -15.40
N LYS A 284 -3.96 8.01 -14.79
CA LYS A 284 -4.29 6.70 -14.20
C LYS A 284 -5.20 6.83 -12.98
N HIS A 285 -4.95 7.82 -12.10
CA HIS A 285 -5.79 8.06 -10.93
C HIS A 285 -7.20 8.44 -11.37
N ILE A 286 -7.34 9.41 -12.26
CA ILE A 286 -8.64 9.80 -12.82
C ILE A 286 -9.33 8.58 -13.45
N GLY A 287 -8.60 7.79 -14.26
CA GLY A 287 -9.14 6.59 -14.89
C GLY A 287 -9.69 5.56 -13.90
N TRP A 288 -9.07 5.39 -12.73
CA TRP A 288 -9.58 4.49 -11.70
C TRP A 288 -10.90 4.98 -11.08
N TYR A 289 -11.06 6.29 -10.89
CA TYR A 289 -12.31 6.85 -10.36
C TYR A 289 -13.47 6.73 -11.34
N VAL A 290 -13.21 6.97 -12.62
CA VAL A 290 -14.28 7.10 -13.62
C VAL A 290 -14.59 5.80 -14.36
N GLY A 291 -13.70 4.79 -14.30
CA GLY A 291 -13.77 3.57 -15.13
C GLY A 291 -15.04 2.73 -14.95
N HIS A 292 -15.77 2.92 -13.86
CA HIS A 292 -17.03 2.21 -13.57
C HIS A 292 -18.25 3.12 -13.60
N LEU A 293 -18.06 4.40 -13.97
CA LEU A 293 -19.13 5.40 -13.94
C LEU A 293 -19.73 5.60 -15.33
N PRO A 294 -21.01 6.03 -15.44
CA PRO A 294 -21.65 6.32 -16.70
C PRO A 294 -20.84 7.32 -17.55
N GLY A 295 -20.55 6.96 -18.81
CA GLY A 295 -19.73 7.78 -19.71
C GLY A 295 -18.24 7.86 -19.36
N GLY A 296 -17.77 7.09 -18.37
CA GLY A 296 -16.41 7.14 -17.86
C GLY A 296 -15.33 6.80 -18.89
N ASP A 297 -15.58 5.85 -19.80
CA ASP A 297 -14.60 5.51 -20.85
C ASP A 297 -14.41 6.67 -21.84
N ALA A 298 -15.51 7.27 -22.33
CA ALA A 298 -15.45 8.43 -23.22
C ALA A 298 -14.78 9.63 -22.52
N PHE A 299 -15.10 9.83 -21.25
CA PHE A 299 -14.46 10.87 -20.45
C PHE A 299 -12.95 10.61 -20.29
N ARG A 300 -12.53 9.39 -20.02
CA ARG A 300 -11.11 9.00 -19.90
C ARG A 300 -10.36 9.28 -21.20
N ASP A 301 -10.95 8.95 -22.35
CA ASP A 301 -10.32 9.20 -23.65
C ASP A 301 -10.15 10.69 -23.92
N HIS A 302 -11.17 11.49 -23.63
CA HIS A 302 -11.07 12.97 -23.69
C HIS A 302 -9.99 13.50 -22.74
N MET A 303 -10.05 13.11 -21.46
CA MET A 303 -9.13 13.57 -20.42
C MET A 303 -7.65 13.26 -20.74
N ASN A 304 -7.39 12.13 -21.46
CA ASN A 304 -6.05 11.75 -21.88
C ASN A 304 -5.45 12.71 -22.93
N THR A 305 -6.25 13.51 -23.61
CA THR A 305 -5.78 14.53 -24.57
C THR A 305 -5.37 15.84 -23.89
N LEU A 306 -5.84 16.09 -22.66
CA LEU A 306 -5.59 17.32 -21.92
C LEU A 306 -4.16 17.35 -21.40
N ASN A 307 -3.49 18.49 -21.54
CA ASN A 307 -2.05 18.62 -21.26
C ASN A 307 -1.70 19.60 -20.14
N THR A 308 -2.70 20.27 -19.54
CA THR A 308 -2.48 21.20 -18.42
C THR A 308 -3.32 20.79 -17.20
N ALA A 309 -2.83 21.10 -16.00
CA ALA A 309 -3.55 20.83 -14.76
C ALA A 309 -4.91 21.56 -14.69
N PRO A 310 -5.03 22.85 -15.05
CA PRO A 310 -6.32 23.53 -15.07
C PRO A 310 -7.35 22.87 -16.00
N GLN A 311 -6.93 22.42 -17.18
CA GLN A 311 -7.81 21.71 -18.10
C GLN A 311 -8.31 20.37 -17.52
N GLN A 312 -7.43 19.58 -16.91
CA GLN A 312 -7.82 18.31 -16.27
C GLN A 312 -8.76 18.54 -15.08
N LEU A 313 -8.47 19.53 -14.21
CA LEU A 313 -9.34 19.86 -13.09
C LEU A 313 -10.73 20.33 -13.55
N ALA A 314 -10.79 21.21 -14.56
CA ALA A 314 -12.05 21.68 -15.11
C ALA A 314 -12.88 20.55 -15.74
N ALA A 315 -12.22 19.67 -16.50
CA ALA A 315 -12.88 18.51 -17.13
C ALA A 315 -13.43 17.53 -16.08
N VAL A 316 -12.64 17.20 -15.03
CA VAL A 316 -13.09 16.34 -13.92
C VAL A 316 -14.26 16.96 -13.18
N ALA A 317 -14.19 18.27 -12.86
CA ALA A 317 -15.26 18.97 -12.20
C ALA A 317 -16.56 18.91 -13.03
N HIS A 318 -16.48 19.26 -14.32
CA HIS A 318 -17.64 19.25 -15.22
C HIS A 318 -18.27 17.86 -15.36
N TYR A 319 -17.45 16.79 -15.52
CA TYR A 319 -17.93 15.43 -15.61
C TYR A 319 -18.69 14.98 -14.36
N LEU A 320 -18.12 15.26 -13.16
CA LEU A 320 -18.76 14.87 -11.90
C LEU A 320 -19.94 15.75 -11.53
N ASP A 321 -19.97 17.03 -11.94
CA ASP A 321 -21.16 17.89 -11.82
C ASP A 321 -22.30 17.35 -12.72
N GLY A 322 -21.98 16.88 -13.93
CA GLY A 322 -22.94 16.21 -14.82
C GLY A 322 -23.51 14.92 -14.23
N LEU A 323 -22.67 14.14 -13.53
CA LEU A 323 -23.14 12.95 -12.81
C LEU A 323 -24.02 13.30 -11.61
N ALA A 324 -23.70 14.35 -10.85
CA ALA A 324 -24.48 14.79 -9.71
C ALA A 324 -25.91 15.20 -10.09
N ASN A 325 -26.13 15.65 -11.33
CA ASN A 325 -27.47 15.92 -11.86
C ASN A 325 -28.26 14.64 -12.20
N GLN A 326 -27.60 13.49 -12.27
CA GLN A 326 -28.22 12.22 -12.63
C GLN A 326 -28.39 11.28 -11.43
N MET A 327 -27.48 11.38 -10.44
CA MET A 327 -27.47 10.54 -9.25
C MET A 327 -26.82 11.24 -8.06
N ASP A 328 -27.36 11.06 -6.87
CA ASP A 328 -26.78 11.62 -5.65
C ASP A 328 -25.56 10.82 -5.16
N ARG A 329 -25.57 9.49 -5.35
CA ARG A 329 -24.55 8.55 -4.87
C ARG A 329 -24.00 7.71 -5.99
N LEU A 330 -22.73 7.28 -5.84
CA LEU A 330 -22.16 6.29 -6.75
C LEU A 330 -22.94 4.95 -6.67
N PRO A 331 -22.94 4.16 -7.75
CA PRO A 331 -23.47 2.79 -7.70
C PRO A 331 -22.66 1.94 -6.69
N ALA A 332 -23.35 1.06 -5.96
CA ALA A 332 -22.68 0.13 -5.06
C ALA A 332 -21.72 -0.78 -5.85
N GLN A 333 -20.49 -0.91 -5.37
CA GLN A 333 -19.53 -1.87 -5.94
C GLN A 333 -19.91 -3.28 -5.50
N ARG A 334 -19.95 -4.22 -6.44
CA ARG A 334 -20.20 -5.64 -6.13
C ARG A 334 -18.90 -6.27 -5.66
N ALA A 335 -18.92 -6.80 -4.43
CA ALA A 335 -17.83 -7.61 -3.88
C ALA A 335 -17.72 -8.96 -4.61
N GLN A 336 -16.49 -9.47 -4.78
CA GLN A 336 -16.31 -10.87 -5.18
C GLN A 336 -16.46 -11.79 -3.94
N PRO A 337 -17.21 -12.89 -4.03
CA PRO A 337 -17.38 -13.80 -2.89
C PRO A 337 -16.04 -14.39 -2.40
N PHE A 338 -15.86 -14.47 -1.09
CA PHE A 338 -14.67 -15.05 -0.47
C PHE A 338 -14.47 -16.53 -0.83
N LEU A 339 -15.56 -17.28 -0.94
CA LEU A 339 -15.53 -18.74 -1.23
C LEU A 339 -15.00 -19.08 -2.62
N GLU A 340 -15.08 -18.17 -3.62
CA GLU A 340 -14.43 -18.38 -4.91
C GLU A 340 -12.91 -18.30 -4.87
N THR A 341 -12.34 -17.86 -3.73
CA THR A 341 -10.89 -17.76 -3.52
C THR A 341 -10.29 -18.98 -2.84
N LEU A 342 -11.11 -19.92 -2.35
CA LEU A 342 -10.67 -21.15 -1.66
C LEU A 342 -10.76 -22.42 -2.55
N GLN A 343 -11.14 -22.28 -3.83
CA GLN A 343 -11.13 -23.35 -4.84
C GLN A 343 -9.93 -23.15 -5.78
#